data_08fa3690ac0eb55dab97ff890e013d83
#
_entry.id   08fa3690ac0eb55dab97ff890e013d83
#
_cell.length_a   1.000
_cell.length_b   1.000
_cell.length_c   1.000
_cell.angle_alpha   90.00
_cell.angle_beta   90.00
_cell.angle_gamma   90.00
#
_symmetry.space_group_name_H-M   'P 1'
#
loop_
_entity.id
_entity.type
_entity.pdbx_description
1 polymer ?
#
loop_
_entity_poly.entity_id
_entity_poly.type
_entity_poly.pdbx_seq_one_letter_code
_entity_poly.pdbx_strand_id
1 'polypeptide(L)'
;VIKIELLTKKNVLILLFVCFSVINTLCLAETNTRITDIRFWQSPEEAQIVLDLTKPPKVTEVNLIKDGSLNFNIKNCSFRPGRQRYPLQNPFLEVLTVQEADKDMSVNVNFKTPAGVQAKTYVLPANERKGDRIVIFLREPAAKQKQKRDAELAEVKQLKSENVKIVVIDPGHGGEDPGTSGNGIVEKNHVMAMGKLVKAYFDRDPRFKAVLTRDGDYIIPLDRRRQIAEHLGADAFVSLHINYNHTKSIRGTEVYYESPKGAVGEAERLVAEIENRVDFADSQIPSPIDPALSKKELIEKQAQIMYKSRFLAEKTEAKLSETIKGLPSRGVKRAGFKVLHSLAMPSILVEFGYVSNSADAAILKNNVNRSKLAQSIYAGVADFLLSEIKDGIDEDYIAYCVQADARKAAAEKAERLRKEKAAKQAKLKKAKTNSTYKVKAGDTLSKIASVKGISLNSLLKANALSLNSVIKIGQVLKIPEK
;
A
#
# COMPACT_ATOMS: atom_id res chain seq x y z
N VAL A 1 -62.99 -9.27 -34.56
CA VAL A 1 -63.03 -10.48 -33.73
C VAL A 1 -61.70 -11.19 -33.90
N ILE A 2 -60.80 -11.03 -32.97
CA ILE A 2 -59.45 -11.68 -32.98
C ILE A 2 -59.64 -13.02 -32.29
N LYS A 3 -59.44 -14.12 -33.04
CA LYS A 3 -59.36 -15.46 -32.46
C LYS A 3 -58.04 -15.65 -31.76
N ILE A 4 -58.09 -15.88 -30.46
CA ILE A 4 -56.95 -16.32 -29.67
C ILE A 4 -56.87 -17.85 -29.81
N GLU A 5 -55.88 -18.35 -30.57
CA GLU A 5 -55.57 -19.78 -30.58
C GLU A 5 -54.81 -20.14 -29.29
N LEU A 6 -55.35 -21.10 -28.56
CA LEU A 6 -54.72 -21.68 -27.37
C LEU A 6 -53.43 -22.42 -27.77
N LEU A 7 -52.29 -21.90 -27.33
CA LEU A 7 -51.00 -22.56 -27.41
C LEU A 7 -51.05 -23.90 -26.69
N THR A 8 -50.85 -25.02 -27.41
CA THR A 8 -50.77 -26.34 -26.83
C THR A 8 -49.58 -26.50 -25.88
N LYS A 9 -49.67 -27.34 -24.85
CA LYS A 9 -48.60 -27.62 -23.89
C LYS A 9 -47.22 -27.90 -24.52
N LYS A 10 -47.20 -28.42 -25.74
CA LYS A 10 -45.99 -28.71 -26.53
C LYS A 10 -45.29 -27.42 -27.02
N ASN A 11 -46.06 -26.41 -27.41
CA ASN A 11 -45.51 -25.13 -27.87
C ASN A 11 -44.99 -24.26 -26.71
N VAL A 12 -45.59 -24.38 -25.52
CA VAL A 12 -45.10 -23.73 -24.29
C VAL A 12 -43.76 -24.35 -23.84
N LEU A 13 -43.61 -25.67 -23.98
CA LEU A 13 -42.37 -26.39 -23.65
C LEU A 13 -41.23 -26.00 -24.61
N ILE A 14 -41.50 -25.82 -25.90
CA ILE A 14 -40.52 -25.40 -26.90
C ILE A 14 -40.13 -23.94 -26.63
N LEU A 15 -41.10 -23.04 -26.32
CA LEU A 15 -40.81 -21.67 -25.97
C LEU A 15 -39.97 -21.53 -24.70
N LEU A 16 -40.26 -22.32 -23.66
CA LEU A 16 -39.47 -22.39 -22.45
C LEU A 16 -38.05 -22.94 -22.71
N PHE A 17 -37.89 -23.94 -23.60
CA PHE A 17 -36.58 -24.49 -23.95
C PHE A 17 -35.76 -23.48 -24.79
N VAL A 18 -36.37 -22.74 -25.68
CA VAL A 18 -35.73 -21.65 -26.45
C VAL A 18 -35.38 -20.46 -25.53
N CYS A 19 -36.27 -20.07 -24.62
CA CYS A 19 -35.94 -19.06 -23.61
C CYS A 19 -34.85 -19.52 -22.66
N PHE A 20 -34.81 -20.80 -22.25
CA PHE A 20 -33.77 -21.33 -21.40
C PHE A 20 -32.41 -21.43 -22.11
N SER A 21 -32.40 -21.77 -23.41
CA SER A 21 -31.18 -21.75 -24.21
C SER A 21 -30.70 -20.34 -24.54
N VAL A 22 -31.58 -19.38 -24.75
CA VAL A 22 -31.24 -17.96 -24.97
C VAL A 22 -30.77 -17.32 -23.65
N ILE A 23 -31.39 -17.67 -22.50
CA ILE A 23 -30.96 -17.21 -21.18
C ILE A 23 -29.60 -17.83 -20.82
N ASN A 24 -29.36 -19.10 -21.15
CA ASN A 24 -28.03 -19.71 -20.94
C ASN A 24 -26.96 -19.16 -21.90
N THR A 25 -27.35 -18.68 -23.12
CA THR A 25 -26.41 -18.05 -24.04
C THR A 25 -26.15 -16.57 -23.65
N LEU A 26 -27.10 -15.91 -23.00
CA LEU A 26 -26.92 -14.57 -22.43
C LEU A 26 -26.25 -14.58 -21.05
N CYS A 27 -26.24 -15.72 -20.35
CA CYS A 27 -25.60 -15.92 -19.05
C CYS A 27 -24.20 -16.57 -19.13
N LEU A 28 -23.68 -16.80 -20.35
CA LEU A 28 -22.24 -16.91 -20.58
C LEU A 28 -21.66 -15.48 -20.48
N ALA A 29 -21.71 -14.93 -19.28
CA ALA A 29 -20.97 -13.71 -18.94
C ALA A 29 -19.56 -13.89 -19.50
N GLU A 30 -19.09 -12.94 -20.27
CA GLU A 30 -17.73 -12.87 -20.84
C GLU A 30 -16.74 -13.44 -19.85
N THR A 31 -16.32 -14.68 -20.03
CA THR A 31 -15.35 -15.36 -19.16
C THR A 31 -13.96 -14.79 -19.33
N ASN A 32 -13.76 -14.00 -20.39
CA ASN A 32 -12.46 -13.46 -20.78
C ASN A 32 -12.19 -12.09 -20.13
N THR A 33 -10.99 -11.93 -19.65
CA THR A 33 -10.44 -10.63 -19.28
C THR A 33 -10.24 -9.79 -20.54
N ARG A 34 -10.38 -8.48 -20.44
CA ARG A 34 -10.10 -7.58 -21.56
C ARG A 34 -9.21 -6.43 -21.07
N ILE A 35 -8.17 -6.11 -21.84
CA ILE A 35 -7.40 -4.88 -21.65
C ILE A 35 -8.28 -3.74 -22.15
N THR A 36 -8.57 -2.77 -21.30
CA THR A 36 -9.40 -1.60 -21.59
C THR A 36 -8.59 -0.38 -21.96
N ASP A 37 -7.39 -0.25 -21.38
CA ASP A 37 -6.47 0.85 -21.65
C ASP A 37 -5.03 0.43 -21.40
N ILE A 38 -4.08 1.12 -22.05
CA ILE A 38 -2.65 0.96 -21.86
C ILE A 38 -2.05 2.34 -21.62
N ARG A 39 -1.51 2.53 -20.44
CA ARG A 39 -0.88 3.77 -20.01
C ARG A 39 0.59 3.54 -19.71
N PHE A 40 1.41 4.54 -19.90
CA PHE A 40 2.82 4.44 -19.55
C PHE A 40 3.36 5.77 -19.05
N TRP A 41 4.31 5.69 -18.13
CA TRP A 41 5.07 6.81 -17.59
C TRP A 41 6.54 6.42 -17.60
N GLN A 42 7.40 7.40 -17.66
CA GLN A 42 8.80 7.17 -17.74
C GLN A 42 9.61 8.28 -17.07
N SER A 43 10.69 7.87 -16.42
CA SER A 43 11.75 8.72 -15.93
C SER A 43 13.06 8.35 -16.65
N PRO A 44 14.14 9.10 -16.45
CA PRO A 44 15.44 8.74 -17.05
C PRO A 44 15.93 7.33 -16.68
N GLU A 45 15.52 6.80 -15.54
CA GLU A 45 16.03 5.54 -14.96
C GLU A 45 15.01 4.41 -14.91
N GLU A 46 13.72 4.75 -15.04
CA GLU A 46 12.60 3.83 -14.83
C GLU A 46 11.48 4.09 -15.83
N ALA A 47 10.79 3.04 -16.21
CA ALA A 47 9.50 3.14 -16.91
C ALA A 47 8.44 2.30 -16.20
N GLN A 48 7.20 2.77 -16.26
CA GLN A 48 6.04 2.08 -15.78
C GLN A 48 5.05 1.90 -16.92
N ILE A 49 4.56 0.68 -17.08
CA ILE A 49 3.52 0.34 -18.05
C ILE A 49 2.35 -0.21 -17.25
N VAL A 50 1.16 0.33 -17.48
CA VAL A 50 -0.08 -0.10 -16.81
C VAL A 50 -1.05 -0.61 -17.85
N LEU A 51 -1.53 -1.83 -17.66
CA LEU A 51 -2.59 -2.45 -18.44
C LEU A 51 -3.85 -2.47 -17.57
N ASP A 52 -4.85 -1.66 -17.90
CA ASP A 52 -6.14 -1.66 -17.22
C ASP A 52 -7.02 -2.80 -17.73
N LEU A 53 -7.70 -3.51 -16.83
CA LEU A 53 -8.39 -4.76 -17.12
C LEU A 53 -9.83 -4.75 -16.63
N THR A 54 -10.70 -5.50 -17.32
CA THR A 54 -12.10 -5.67 -16.91
C THR A 54 -12.28 -6.61 -15.73
N LYS A 55 -11.32 -7.50 -15.47
CA LYS A 55 -11.35 -8.54 -14.42
C LYS A 55 -9.92 -8.87 -13.98
N PRO A 56 -9.74 -9.52 -12.81
CA PRO A 56 -8.43 -10.00 -12.37
C PRO A 56 -7.78 -10.88 -13.43
N PRO A 57 -6.52 -10.60 -13.82
CA PRO A 57 -5.85 -11.34 -14.88
C PRO A 57 -5.29 -12.66 -14.35
N LYS A 58 -5.23 -13.68 -15.22
CA LYS A 58 -4.37 -14.84 -15.05
C LYS A 58 -3.10 -14.63 -15.86
N VAL A 59 -2.06 -14.13 -15.23
CA VAL A 59 -0.76 -13.90 -15.88
C VAL A 59 0.06 -15.18 -15.82
N THR A 60 0.60 -15.60 -16.96
CA THR A 60 1.67 -16.61 -17.00
C THR A 60 2.99 -15.93 -16.62
N GLU A 61 4.00 -16.72 -16.30
CA GLU A 61 5.32 -16.23 -15.89
C GLU A 61 5.84 -15.10 -16.78
N VAL A 62 6.34 -14.07 -16.13
CA VAL A 62 7.00 -12.94 -16.79
C VAL A 62 8.43 -13.35 -17.04
N ASN A 63 8.78 -13.55 -18.30
CA ASN A 63 10.11 -13.99 -18.70
C ASN A 63 10.90 -12.86 -19.37
N LEU A 64 12.06 -12.54 -18.81
CA LEU A 64 13.08 -11.81 -19.53
C LEU A 64 13.68 -12.75 -20.58
N ILE A 65 13.45 -12.46 -21.86
CA ILE A 65 13.96 -13.27 -22.95
C ILE A 65 15.43 -12.90 -23.18
N LYS A 66 16.25 -13.91 -23.57
CA LYS A 66 17.69 -13.74 -23.81
C LYS A 66 18.04 -12.72 -24.91
N ASP A 67 17.10 -12.40 -25.78
CA ASP A 67 17.26 -11.39 -26.86
C ASP A 67 17.11 -9.95 -26.38
N GLY A 68 16.84 -9.75 -25.09
CA GLY A 68 16.68 -8.42 -24.52
C GLY A 68 15.27 -7.85 -24.61
N SER A 69 14.27 -8.69 -24.71
CA SER A 69 12.89 -8.31 -24.55
C SER A 69 12.27 -8.91 -23.28
N LEU A 70 11.24 -8.25 -22.76
CA LEU A 70 10.35 -8.78 -21.74
C LEU A 70 9.09 -9.29 -22.42
N ASN A 71 8.74 -10.54 -22.18
CA ASN A 71 7.51 -11.12 -22.71
C ASN A 71 6.70 -11.78 -21.59
N PHE A 72 5.39 -11.61 -21.61
CA PHE A 72 4.46 -12.38 -20.80
C PHE A 72 3.09 -12.50 -21.48
N ASN A 73 2.35 -13.55 -21.13
CA ASN A 73 1.03 -13.81 -21.67
C ASN A 73 -0.03 -13.63 -20.58
N ILE A 74 -1.13 -12.98 -20.96
CA ILE A 74 -2.34 -12.86 -20.13
C ILE A 74 -3.36 -13.85 -20.70
N LYS A 75 -3.64 -14.92 -19.96
CA LYS A 75 -4.55 -15.98 -20.39
C LYS A 75 -6.00 -15.50 -20.48
N ASN A 76 -6.71 -16.02 -21.47
CA ASN A 76 -8.11 -15.70 -21.74
C ASN A 76 -8.35 -14.18 -21.72
N CYS A 77 -7.52 -13.45 -22.45
CA CYS A 77 -7.55 -12.00 -22.51
C CYS A 77 -7.67 -11.52 -23.94
N SER A 78 -8.43 -10.47 -24.16
CA SER A 78 -8.55 -9.80 -25.44
C SER A 78 -8.25 -8.30 -25.33
N PHE A 79 -7.89 -7.69 -26.46
CA PHE A 79 -7.68 -6.27 -26.57
C PHE A 79 -8.25 -5.75 -27.89
N ARG A 80 -9.14 -4.79 -27.83
CA ARG A 80 -9.64 -4.12 -29.04
C ARG A 80 -9.06 -2.70 -29.12
N PRO A 81 -8.46 -2.34 -30.24
CA PRO A 81 -8.63 -2.85 -31.61
C PRO A 81 -7.52 -3.79 -32.14
N GLY A 82 -7.00 -4.76 -31.41
CA GLY A 82 -6.02 -5.72 -31.94
C GLY A 82 -4.56 -5.35 -31.60
N ARG A 83 -3.60 -5.79 -32.49
CA ARG A 83 -2.17 -5.52 -32.26
C ARG A 83 -1.89 -4.03 -32.20
N GLN A 84 -1.32 -3.57 -31.09
CA GLN A 84 -0.87 -2.19 -30.93
C GLN A 84 0.63 -2.12 -30.61
N ARG A 85 1.25 -1.11 -31.19
CA ARG A 85 2.66 -0.83 -31.01
C ARG A 85 2.81 0.59 -30.47
N TYR A 86 3.42 0.70 -29.30
CA TYR A 86 3.63 1.96 -28.59
C TYR A 86 5.12 2.28 -28.56
N PRO A 87 5.60 3.27 -29.31
CA PRO A 87 7.00 3.71 -29.20
C PRO A 87 7.21 4.38 -27.84
N LEU A 88 8.26 3.98 -27.13
CA LEU A 88 8.59 4.50 -25.81
C LEU A 88 9.76 5.48 -25.95
N GLN A 89 9.57 6.71 -25.50
CA GLN A 89 10.60 7.75 -25.51
C GLN A 89 11.48 7.66 -24.25
N ASN A 90 12.09 6.51 -24.03
CA ASN A 90 12.92 6.24 -22.87
C ASN A 90 14.35 5.90 -23.30
N PRO A 91 15.40 6.26 -22.53
CA PRO A 91 16.79 6.00 -22.90
C PRO A 91 17.12 4.53 -23.11
N PHE A 92 16.43 3.61 -22.44
CA PHE A 92 16.72 2.17 -22.51
C PHE A 92 15.57 1.32 -23.09
N LEU A 93 14.38 1.90 -23.30
CA LEU A 93 13.23 1.21 -23.88
C LEU A 93 12.99 1.67 -25.33
N GLU A 94 12.61 0.73 -26.18
CA GLU A 94 12.32 1.01 -27.59
C GLU A 94 10.80 1.02 -27.85
N VAL A 95 10.14 -0.10 -27.60
CA VAL A 95 8.73 -0.27 -27.96
C VAL A 95 8.01 -1.27 -27.06
N LEU A 96 6.76 -0.96 -26.74
CA LEU A 96 5.79 -1.88 -26.18
C LEU A 96 4.91 -2.40 -27.33
N THR A 97 4.76 -3.70 -27.43
CA THR A 97 3.84 -4.35 -28.37
C THR A 97 2.85 -5.22 -27.61
N VAL A 98 1.57 -5.07 -27.91
CA VAL A 98 0.49 -5.90 -27.40
C VAL A 98 -0.21 -6.55 -28.57
N GLN A 99 -0.31 -7.88 -28.60
CA GLN A 99 -0.96 -8.61 -29.70
C GLN A 99 -1.73 -9.82 -29.18
N GLU A 100 -2.82 -10.14 -29.84
CA GLU A 100 -3.54 -11.40 -29.63
C GLU A 100 -2.71 -12.58 -30.11
N ALA A 101 -2.70 -13.65 -29.29
CA ALA A 101 -2.13 -14.94 -29.59
C ALA A 101 -3.18 -16.00 -29.21
N ASP A 102 -3.98 -16.42 -30.18
CA ASP A 102 -5.18 -17.26 -29.99
C ASP A 102 -6.20 -16.64 -29.03
N LYS A 103 -6.35 -17.24 -27.84
CA LYS A 103 -7.25 -16.76 -26.77
C LYS A 103 -6.52 -15.91 -25.72
N ASP A 104 -5.23 -15.74 -25.87
CA ASP A 104 -4.37 -15.05 -24.91
C ASP A 104 -3.85 -13.75 -25.50
N MET A 105 -3.46 -12.80 -24.65
CA MET A 105 -2.74 -11.60 -25.06
C MET A 105 -1.25 -11.76 -24.75
N SER A 106 -0.43 -11.59 -25.75
CA SER A 106 1.02 -11.49 -25.62
C SER A 106 1.43 -10.03 -25.49
N VAL A 107 2.13 -9.73 -24.41
CA VAL A 107 2.73 -8.41 -24.15
C VAL A 107 4.25 -8.53 -24.27
N ASN A 108 4.83 -7.73 -25.15
CA ASN A 108 6.25 -7.71 -25.42
C ASN A 108 6.81 -6.29 -25.28
N VAL A 109 7.90 -6.14 -24.52
CA VAL A 109 8.63 -4.87 -24.36
C VAL A 109 10.04 -5.06 -24.88
N ASN A 110 10.42 -4.33 -25.92
CA ASN A 110 11.76 -4.35 -26.48
C ASN A 110 12.64 -3.28 -25.83
N PHE A 111 13.88 -3.65 -25.53
CA PHE A 111 14.87 -2.77 -24.94
C PHE A 111 15.91 -2.33 -25.98
N LYS A 112 16.30 -1.06 -25.94
CA LYS A 112 17.43 -0.54 -26.72
C LYS A 112 18.76 -1.06 -26.19
N THR A 113 18.83 -1.27 -24.87
CA THR A 113 20.02 -1.78 -24.17
C THR A 113 19.59 -2.95 -23.30
N PRO A 114 19.51 -4.15 -23.86
CA PRO A 114 18.89 -5.31 -23.20
C PRO A 114 19.66 -5.83 -21.99
N ALA A 115 20.99 -5.67 -21.99
CA ALA A 115 21.82 -6.24 -20.94
C ALA A 115 21.57 -5.59 -19.57
N GLY A 116 21.03 -6.35 -18.64
CA GLY A 116 20.89 -5.98 -17.23
C GLY A 116 19.67 -5.14 -16.87
N VAL A 117 18.71 -4.91 -17.80
CA VAL A 117 17.43 -4.29 -17.47
C VAL A 117 16.70 -5.15 -16.43
N GLN A 118 16.18 -4.52 -15.38
CA GLN A 118 15.39 -5.18 -14.35
C GLN A 118 13.90 -4.94 -14.60
N ALA A 119 13.10 -6.00 -14.49
CA ALA A 119 11.66 -5.93 -14.65
C ALA A 119 10.95 -6.50 -13.42
N LYS A 120 9.89 -5.82 -12.96
CA LYS A 120 8.97 -6.32 -11.93
C LYS A 120 7.54 -6.08 -12.38
N THR A 121 6.69 -7.07 -12.14
CA THR A 121 5.28 -7.01 -12.52
C THR A 121 4.40 -7.22 -11.30
N TYR A 122 3.40 -6.36 -11.15
CA TYR A 122 2.42 -6.41 -10.09
C TYR A 122 1.03 -6.56 -10.68
N VAL A 123 0.21 -7.41 -10.08
CA VAL A 123 -1.22 -7.50 -10.34
C VAL A 123 -1.93 -6.78 -9.21
N LEU A 124 -2.60 -5.68 -9.52
CA LEU A 124 -3.31 -4.86 -8.57
C LEU A 124 -4.81 -5.07 -8.73
N PRO A 125 -5.54 -5.46 -7.67
CA PRO A 125 -6.98 -5.63 -7.71
C PRO A 125 -7.70 -4.29 -7.89
N ALA A 126 -8.95 -4.37 -8.34
CA ALA A 126 -9.85 -3.24 -8.40
C ALA A 126 -10.00 -2.56 -7.03
N ASN A 127 -10.11 -1.25 -7.01
CA ASN A 127 -10.42 -0.43 -5.85
C ASN A 127 -11.53 0.57 -6.19
N GLU A 128 -11.91 1.44 -5.25
CA GLU A 128 -12.99 2.42 -5.42
C GLU A 128 -12.82 3.36 -6.63
N ARG A 129 -11.60 3.51 -7.16
CA ARG A 129 -11.28 4.48 -8.22
C ARG A 129 -10.83 3.83 -9.52
N LYS A 130 -10.33 2.60 -9.49
CA LYS A 130 -9.70 1.92 -10.64
C LYS A 130 -10.05 0.44 -10.67
N GLY A 131 -10.20 -0.10 -11.87
CA GLY A 131 -10.36 -1.54 -12.12
C GLY A 131 -9.10 -2.36 -11.81
N ASP A 132 -9.21 -3.65 -12.07
CA ASP A 132 -8.05 -4.55 -12.03
C ASP A 132 -6.99 -4.09 -13.02
N ARG A 133 -5.70 -4.24 -12.68
CA ARG A 133 -4.61 -3.79 -13.55
C ARG A 133 -3.32 -4.56 -13.34
N ILE A 134 -2.51 -4.62 -14.38
CA ILE A 134 -1.13 -5.07 -14.32
C ILE A 134 -0.24 -3.83 -14.40
N VAL A 135 0.72 -3.72 -13.49
CA VAL A 135 1.74 -2.67 -13.48
C VAL A 135 3.09 -3.31 -13.67
N ILE A 136 3.81 -2.88 -14.71
CA ILE A 136 5.15 -3.35 -15.04
C ILE A 136 6.13 -2.22 -14.75
N PHE A 137 7.06 -2.47 -13.84
CA PHE A 137 8.19 -1.59 -13.57
C PHE A 137 9.42 -2.09 -14.31
N LEU A 138 10.03 -1.22 -15.06
CA LEU A 138 11.25 -1.48 -15.82
C LEU A 138 12.32 -0.50 -15.38
N ARG A 139 13.47 -1.00 -14.98
CA ARG A 139 14.59 -0.19 -14.47
C ARG A 139 15.84 -0.34 -15.32
N GLU A 140 16.59 0.75 -15.41
CA GLU A 140 17.91 0.79 -16.01
C GLU A 140 18.85 -0.26 -15.38
N PRO A 141 19.84 -0.78 -16.13
CA PRO A 141 20.81 -1.74 -15.60
C PRO A 141 21.46 -1.29 -14.29
N ALA A 142 21.57 -2.23 -13.34
CA ALA A 142 22.08 -1.95 -11.98
C ALA A 142 23.49 -1.31 -11.99
N ALA A 143 24.35 -1.68 -12.93
CA ALA A 143 25.70 -1.10 -13.08
C ALA A 143 25.64 0.40 -13.38
N LYS A 144 24.74 0.81 -14.27
CA LYS A 144 24.57 2.21 -14.67
C LYS A 144 23.92 3.03 -13.54
N GLN A 145 22.94 2.44 -12.83
CA GLN A 145 22.38 3.06 -11.62
C GLN A 145 23.42 3.23 -10.52
N LYS A 146 24.33 2.24 -10.36
CA LYS A 146 25.43 2.34 -9.40
C LYS A 146 26.37 3.50 -9.75
N GLN A 147 26.79 3.60 -11.01
CA GLN A 147 27.68 4.69 -11.45
C GLN A 147 27.06 6.08 -11.20
N LYS A 148 25.79 6.27 -11.50
CA LYS A 148 25.08 7.52 -11.20
C LYS A 148 25.05 7.81 -9.70
N ARG A 149 24.70 6.81 -8.89
CA ARG A 149 24.67 6.96 -7.43
C ARG A 149 26.04 7.30 -6.86
N ASP A 150 27.08 6.66 -7.34
CA ASP A 150 28.45 6.93 -6.87
C ASP A 150 28.87 8.38 -7.20
N ALA A 151 28.46 8.89 -8.38
CA ALA A 151 28.69 10.28 -8.77
C ALA A 151 27.87 11.28 -7.90
N GLU A 152 26.58 10.98 -7.67
CA GLU A 152 25.73 11.77 -6.78
C GLU A 152 26.27 11.83 -5.35
N LEU A 153 26.75 10.69 -4.83
CA LEU A 153 27.35 10.65 -3.49
C LEU A 153 28.65 11.43 -3.41
N ALA A 154 29.47 11.46 -4.47
CA ALA A 154 30.67 12.26 -4.53
C ALA A 154 30.32 13.77 -4.51
N GLU A 155 29.32 14.20 -5.30
CA GLU A 155 28.80 15.57 -5.29
C GLU A 155 28.28 15.95 -3.89
N VAL A 156 27.44 15.09 -3.30
CA VAL A 156 26.91 15.28 -1.94
C VAL A 156 28.03 15.46 -0.90
N LYS A 157 29.05 14.61 -0.96
CA LYS A 157 30.18 14.68 -0.04
C LYS A 157 30.94 16.00 -0.17
N GLN A 158 31.13 16.50 -1.39
CA GLN A 158 31.73 17.81 -1.64
C GLN A 158 30.86 18.92 -1.04
N LEU A 159 29.56 18.98 -1.37
CA LEU A 159 28.63 19.99 -0.87
C LEU A 159 28.60 20.04 0.67
N LYS A 160 28.60 18.87 1.32
CA LYS A 160 28.64 18.81 2.80
C LYS A 160 29.97 19.31 3.36
N SER A 161 31.08 19.09 2.69
CA SER A 161 32.37 19.66 3.12
C SER A 161 32.41 21.18 3.00
N GLU A 162 31.58 21.76 2.14
CA GLU A 162 31.37 23.20 1.98
C GLU A 162 30.24 23.74 2.87
N ASN A 163 29.71 22.92 3.79
CA ASN A 163 28.59 23.22 4.68
C ASN A 163 27.27 23.57 3.97
N VAL A 164 27.09 23.12 2.72
CA VAL A 164 25.84 23.27 1.97
C VAL A 164 24.80 22.30 2.51
N LYS A 165 23.59 22.81 2.81
CA LYS A 165 22.47 22.01 3.29
C LYS A 165 21.70 21.38 2.14
N ILE A 166 21.38 20.09 2.22
CA ILE A 166 20.65 19.36 1.18
C ILE A 166 19.19 19.25 1.58
N VAL A 167 18.30 19.75 0.73
CA VAL A 167 16.85 19.68 0.92
C VAL A 167 16.24 18.81 -0.17
N VAL A 168 15.54 17.74 0.21
CA VAL A 168 14.78 16.94 -0.74
C VAL A 168 13.32 17.38 -0.70
N ILE A 169 12.83 17.81 -1.86
CA ILE A 169 11.46 18.23 -2.11
C ILE A 169 10.75 17.10 -2.81
N ASP A 170 9.63 16.64 -2.27
CA ASP A 170 8.87 15.52 -2.77
C ASP A 170 7.51 15.97 -3.30
N PRO A 171 7.35 16.24 -4.61
CA PRO A 171 6.03 16.45 -5.19
C PRO A 171 5.22 15.17 -5.09
N GLY A 172 4.16 15.14 -4.26
CA GLY A 172 3.32 13.96 -4.05
C GLY A 172 2.73 13.40 -5.34
N HIS A 173 2.22 12.16 -5.31
CA HIS A 173 1.56 11.50 -6.44
C HIS A 173 2.42 11.38 -7.71
N GLY A 174 1.77 11.27 -8.87
CA GLY A 174 2.42 11.19 -10.19
C GLY A 174 2.06 9.93 -10.97
N GLY A 175 2.25 9.95 -12.29
CA GLY A 175 1.92 8.85 -13.18
C GLY A 175 0.46 8.46 -13.08
N GLU A 176 0.18 7.20 -12.73
CA GLU A 176 -1.18 6.69 -12.59
C GLU A 176 -1.92 7.21 -11.35
N ASP A 177 -1.21 7.76 -10.38
CA ASP A 177 -1.81 8.37 -9.22
C ASP A 177 -2.01 9.88 -9.42
N PRO A 178 -3.24 10.33 -9.70
CA PRO A 178 -3.54 11.74 -9.90
C PRO A 178 -3.56 12.54 -8.59
N GLY A 179 -3.58 11.86 -7.43
CA GLY A 179 -3.95 12.47 -6.16
C GLY A 179 -5.41 12.89 -6.13
N THR A 180 -5.71 13.92 -5.36
CA THR A 180 -7.04 14.51 -5.29
C THR A 180 -7.34 15.39 -6.51
N SER A 181 -8.64 15.58 -6.80
CA SER A 181 -9.07 16.43 -7.90
C SER A 181 -10.32 17.23 -7.52
N GLY A 182 -10.39 18.47 -7.96
CA GLY A 182 -11.53 19.33 -7.70
C GLY A 182 -11.32 20.74 -8.23
N ASN A 183 -12.41 21.45 -8.52
CA ASN A 183 -12.38 22.82 -9.00
C ASN A 183 -11.38 23.08 -10.15
N GLY A 184 -11.18 22.09 -11.05
CA GLY A 184 -10.25 22.17 -12.18
C GLY A 184 -8.77 22.09 -11.79
N ILE A 185 -8.47 21.51 -10.62
CA ILE A 185 -7.13 21.14 -10.16
C ILE A 185 -7.02 19.61 -10.18
N VAL A 186 -5.90 19.11 -10.69
CA VAL A 186 -5.42 17.74 -10.49
C VAL A 186 -4.14 17.86 -9.66
N GLU A 187 -4.12 17.24 -8.49
CA GLU A 187 -3.08 17.45 -7.48
C GLU A 187 -1.67 17.19 -8.02
N LYS A 188 -1.42 16.03 -8.64
CA LYS A 188 -0.08 15.65 -9.14
C LYS A 188 0.59 16.73 -10.01
N ASN A 189 -0.21 17.48 -10.79
CA ASN A 189 0.30 18.53 -11.67
C ASN A 189 0.64 19.82 -10.89
N HIS A 190 -0.17 20.16 -9.90
CA HIS A 190 0.01 21.37 -9.09
C HIS A 190 1.15 21.21 -8.08
N VAL A 191 1.28 20.02 -7.44
CA VAL A 191 2.41 19.75 -6.53
C VAL A 191 3.73 19.68 -7.29
N MET A 192 3.75 19.19 -8.53
CA MET A 192 4.93 19.25 -9.40
C MET A 192 5.33 20.70 -9.72
N ALA A 193 4.35 21.51 -10.10
CA ALA A 193 4.60 22.94 -10.35
C ALA A 193 5.10 23.67 -9.09
N MET A 194 4.53 23.35 -7.92
CA MET A 194 4.95 23.88 -6.64
C MET A 194 6.37 23.44 -6.28
N GLY A 195 6.69 22.15 -6.43
CA GLY A 195 8.02 21.59 -6.16
C GLY A 195 9.11 22.26 -6.98
N LYS A 196 8.85 22.52 -8.28
CA LYS A 196 9.77 23.27 -9.15
C LYS A 196 9.97 24.72 -8.69
N LEU A 197 8.92 25.37 -8.20
CA LEU A 197 9.02 26.73 -7.66
C LEU A 197 9.82 26.74 -6.34
N VAL A 198 9.53 25.84 -5.41
CA VAL A 198 10.28 25.74 -4.13
C VAL A 198 11.76 25.46 -4.42
N LYS A 199 12.05 24.49 -5.30
CA LYS A 199 13.43 24.21 -5.73
C LYS A 199 14.12 25.46 -6.29
N ALA A 200 13.44 26.22 -7.15
CA ALA A 200 14.01 27.43 -7.75
C ALA A 200 14.35 28.53 -6.72
N TYR A 201 13.65 28.57 -5.57
CA TYR A 201 14.03 29.45 -4.46
C TYR A 201 15.30 28.98 -3.75
N PHE A 202 15.41 27.68 -3.50
CA PHE A 202 16.61 27.08 -2.92
C PHE A 202 17.83 27.23 -3.84
N ASP A 203 17.67 27.00 -5.14
CA ASP A 203 18.77 27.07 -6.13
C ASP A 203 19.37 28.49 -6.26
N ARG A 204 18.67 29.54 -5.79
CA ARG A 204 19.17 30.89 -5.75
C ARG A 204 20.00 31.20 -4.50
N ASP A 205 19.98 30.34 -3.52
CA ASP A 205 20.69 30.48 -2.26
C ASP A 205 21.84 29.48 -2.18
N PRO A 206 23.11 29.92 -2.28
CA PRO A 206 24.26 29.03 -2.35
C PRO A 206 24.47 28.15 -1.08
N ARG A 207 23.77 28.46 0.01
CA ARG A 207 23.82 27.67 1.25
C ARG A 207 23.06 26.36 1.13
N PHE A 208 22.30 26.17 0.06
CA PHE A 208 21.41 25.03 -0.12
C PHE A 208 21.60 24.34 -1.47
N LYS A 209 21.38 23.05 -1.49
CA LYS A 209 21.14 22.24 -2.68
C LYS A 209 19.76 21.60 -2.58
N ALA A 210 18.86 21.90 -3.51
CA ALA A 210 17.56 21.27 -3.54
C ALA A 210 17.47 20.18 -4.62
N VAL A 211 16.91 19.03 -4.27
CA VAL A 211 16.67 17.90 -5.16
C VAL A 211 15.18 17.53 -5.13
N LEU A 212 14.60 17.29 -6.32
CA LEU A 212 13.23 16.78 -6.42
C LEU A 212 13.27 15.25 -6.42
N THR A 213 12.32 14.60 -5.73
CA THR A 213 12.15 13.14 -5.82
C THR A 213 11.71 12.73 -7.22
N ARG A 214 10.87 13.53 -7.88
CA ARG A 214 10.48 13.40 -9.29
C ARG A 214 10.50 14.77 -9.97
N ASP A 215 10.85 14.78 -11.24
CA ASP A 215 10.90 15.98 -12.10
C ASP A 215 9.91 15.92 -13.27
N GLY A 216 9.19 14.79 -13.40
CA GLY A 216 8.21 14.50 -14.42
C GLY A 216 6.93 13.85 -13.86
N ASP A 217 6.01 13.46 -14.78
CA ASP A 217 4.76 12.79 -14.44
C ASP A 217 4.94 11.27 -14.42
N TYR A 218 5.54 10.76 -13.36
CA TYR A 218 5.67 9.34 -13.06
C TYR A 218 5.51 9.09 -11.56
N ILE A 219 5.06 7.88 -11.22
CA ILE A 219 4.86 7.48 -9.82
C ILE A 219 6.18 7.03 -9.21
N ILE A 220 6.41 7.43 -7.95
CA ILE A 220 7.48 6.90 -7.11
C ILE A 220 6.84 6.29 -5.87
N PRO A 221 7.12 5.02 -5.52
CA PRO A 221 6.66 4.40 -4.27
C PRO A 221 7.08 5.23 -3.05
N LEU A 222 6.25 5.26 -2.01
CA LEU A 222 6.48 6.09 -0.82
C LEU A 222 7.84 5.82 -0.16
N ASP A 223 8.19 4.55 0.01
CA ASP A 223 9.50 4.18 0.55
C ASP A 223 10.67 4.66 -0.33
N ARG A 224 10.49 4.64 -1.65
CA ARG A 224 11.53 5.11 -2.58
C ARG A 224 11.75 6.62 -2.47
N ARG A 225 10.71 7.42 -2.26
CA ARG A 225 10.81 8.87 -2.05
C ARG A 225 11.70 9.18 -0.85
N ARG A 226 11.43 8.50 0.27
CA ARG A 226 12.23 8.60 1.49
C ARG A 226 13.67 8.15 1.27
N GLN A 227 13.87 7.00 0.62
CA GLN A 227 15.20 6.44 0.34
C GLN A 227 16.07 7.34 -0.55
N ILE A 228 15.47 8.08 -1.49
CA ILE A 228 16.19 9.11 -2.27
C ILE A 228 16.79 10.14 -1.32
N ALA A 229 16.01 10.67 -0.38
CA ALA A 229 16.47 11.67 0.57
C ALA A 229 17.53 11.11 1.54
N GLU A 230 17.33 9.90 2.04
CA GLU A 230 18.28 9.21 2.91
C GLU A 230 19.61 8.95 2.20
N HIS A 231 19.56 8.51 0.94
CA HIS A 231 20.74 8.26 0.11
C HIS A 231 21.57 9.53 -0.14
N LEU A 232 20.89 10.64 -0.39
CA LEU A 232 21.52 11.95 -0.55
C LEU A 232 21.97 12.56 0.79
N GLY A 233 21.73 11.89 1.92
CA GLY A 233 22.02 12.42 3.25
C GLY A 233 21.38 13.79 3.47
N ALA A 234 20.11 13.92 3.07
CA ALA A 234 19.38 15.19 3.15
C ALA A 234 19.32 15.72 4.58
N ASP A 235 19.38 17.04 4.71
CA ASP A 235 19.22 17.74 5.99
C ASP A 235 17.74 18.02 6.32
N ALA A 236 16.86 18.00 5.30
CA ALA A 236 15.40 18.03 5.45
C ALA A 236 14.69 17.37 4.26
N PHE A 237 13.51 16.78 4.54
CA PHE A 237 12.59 16.24 3.54
C PHE A 237 11.25 16.95 3.62
N VAL A 238 10.75 17.45 2.47
CA VAL A 238 9.52 18.24 2.38
C VAL A 238 8.61 17.65 1.31
N SER A 239 7.58 16.91 1.72
CA SER A 239 6.55 16.41 0.81
C SER A 239 5.47 17.47 0.59
N LEU A 240 5.01 17.61 -0.65
CA LEU A 240 4.08 18.66 -1.10
C LEU A 240 2.78 18.03 -1.59
N HIS A 241 1.66 18.45 -0.99
CA HIS A 241 0.32 17.93 -1.24
C HIS A 241 -0.74 19.04 -1.28
N ILE A 242 -1.92 18.69 -1.81
CA ILE A 242 -3.12 19.53 -1.80
C ILE A 242 -4.28 18.68 -1.27
N ASN A 243 -4.83 19.08 -0.15
CA ASN A 243 -5.83 18.34 0.59
C ASN A 243 -7.21 18.30 -0.11
N TYR A 244 -8.03 17.37 0.31
CA TYR A 244 -9.43 17.26 -0.06
C TYR A 244 -10.31 17.04 1.17
N ASN A 245 -11.47 17.69 1.22
CA ASN A 245 -12.48 17.39 2.24
C ASN A 245 -13.88 17.39 1.62
N HIS A 246 -14.74 16.47 2.05
CA HIS A 246 -16.14 16.42 1.63
C HIS A 246 -16.91 17.69 2.03
N THR A 247 -16.58 18.26 3.18
CA THR A 247 -17.12 19.55 3.67
C THR A 247 -16.42 20.70 2.93
N LYS A 248 -17.08 21.29 1.95
CA LYS A 248 -16.53 22.30 1.05
C LYS A 248 -16.09 23.60 1.72
N SER A 249 -16.57 23.88 2.92
CA SER A 249 -16.15 25.06 3.71
C SER A 249 -14.78 24.89 4.37
N ILE A 250 -14.26 23.66 4.47
CA ILE A 250 -12.92 23.41 5.02
C ILE A 250 -11.88 23.86 4.00
N ARG A 251 -10.91 24.68 4.45
CA ARG A 251 -9.93 25.33 3.60
C ARG A 251 -8.67 25.74 4.39
N GLY A 252 -7.61 26.06 3.68
CA GLY A 252 -6.39 26.61 4.26
C GLY A 252 -5.18 25.67 4.17
N THR A 253 -4.07 26.08 4.79
CA THR A 253 -2.82 25.31 4.82
C THR A 253 -2.71 24.46 6.08
N GLU A 254 -2.05 23.31 5.99
CA GLU A 254 -1.70 22.45 7.11
C GLU A 254 -0.27 21.95 6.93
N VAL A 255 0.48 21.82 8.02
CA VAL A 255 1.81 21.21 7.97
C VAL A 255 1.83 20.01 8.92
N TYR A 256 2.19 18.87 8.38
CA TYR A 256 2.23 17.62 9.11
C TYR A 256 3.66 17.18 9.38
N TYR A 257 3.86 16.60 10.56
CA TYR A 257 5.01 15.75 10.86
C TYR A 257 4.56 14.37 11.35
N GLU A 258 5.46 13.42 11.42
CA GLU A 258 5.11 12.04 11.71
C GLU A 258 4.48 11.87 13.11
N SER A 259 3.52 10.94 13.20
CA SER A 259 2.97 10.44 14.46
C SER A 259 2.96 8.92 14.48
N PRO A 260 3.68 8.29 15.38
CA PRO A 260 3.68 6.83 15.53
C PRO A 260 2.37 6.30 16.12
N LYS A 261 1.62 7.14 16.82
CA LYS A 261 0.29 6.81 17.36
C LYS A 261 -0.82 6.85 16.30
N GLY A 262 -0.48 7.22 15.06
CA GLY A 262 -1.44 7.62 14.06
C GLY A 262 -1.90 9.06 14.27
N ALA A 263 -3.02 9.43 13.66
CA ALA A 263 -3.57 10.78 13.73
C ALA A 263 -4.15 11.10 15.12
N VAL A 264 -4.07 12.36 15.51
CA VAL A 264 -4.66 12.85 16.76
C VAL A 264 -6.20 12.96 16.63
N GLY A 265 -6.70 13.11 15.40
CA GLY A 265 -8.13 13.20 15.08
C GLY A 265 -8.51 12.36 13.86
N GLU A 266 -9.82 12.21 13.65
CA GLU A 266 -10.38 11.43 12.53
C GLU A 266 -10.02 12.04 11.17
N ALA A 267 -9.99 13.37 11.07
CA ALA A 267 -9.63 14.06 9.82
C ALA A 267 -8.18 13.78 9.41
N GLU A 268 -7.24 13.88 10.35
CA GLU A 268 -5.83 13.61 10.14
C GLU A 268 -5.59 12.14 9.80
N ARG A 269 -6.37 11.21 10.41
CA ARG A 269 -6.32 9.78 10.09
C ARG A 269 -6.74 9.52 8.64
N LEU A 270 -7.83 10.14 8.20
CA LEU A 270 -8.33 9.99 6.83
C LEU A 270 -7.34 10.53 5.79
N VAL A 271 -6.71 11.68 6.05
CA VAL A 271 -5.67 12.23 5.16
C VAL A 271 -4.50 11.26 5.06
N ALA A 272 -3.94 10.80 6.19
CA ALA A 272 -2.84 9.85 6.17
C ALA A 272 -3.20 8.51 5.48
N GLU A 273 -4.42 8.00 5.65
CA GLU A 273 -4.87 6.80 4.96
C GLU A 273 -4.97 7.00 3.44
N ILE A 274 -5.44 8.16 2.98
CA ILE A 274 -5.53 8.47 1.56
C ILE A 274 -4.12 8.50 0.95
N GLU A 275 -3.20 9.21 1.59
CA GLU A 275 -1.82 9.37 1.11
C GLU A 275 -1.02 8.06 1.18
N ASN A 276 -1.29 7.22 2.17
CA ASN A 276 -0.62 5.92 2.30
C ASN A 276 -1.16 4.83 1.34
N ARG A 277 -2.26 5.06 0.62
CA ARG A 277 -2.90 4.04 -0.26
C ARG A 277 -2.07 3.68 -1.50
N VAL A 278 -1.11 4.50 -1.89
CA VAL A 278 -0.28 4.31 -3.10
C VAL A 278 0.99 3.52 -2.80
N ASP A 279 0.94 2.62 -1.86
CA ASP A 279 2.10 1.83 -1.50
C ASP A 279 2.21 0.58 -2.38
N PHE A 280 3.09 0.62 -3.36
CA PHE A 280 3.58 -0.58 -4.03
C PHE A 280 4.74 -1.12 -3.18
N ALA A 281 4.47 -2.17 -2.40
CA ALA A 281 5.46 -2.79 -1.54
C ALA A 281 6.64 -3.36 -2.37
N ASP A 282 7.59 -2.51 -2.70
CA ASP A 282 8.87 -2.94 -3.27
C ASP A 282 10.03 -2.02 -2.90
N SER A 283 10.45 -2.13 -1.67
CA SER A 283 11.69 -1.50 -1.20
C SER A 283 12.80 -2.55 -1.07
N GLN A 284 13.52 -2.79 -2.17
CA GLN A 284 14.76 -3.60 -2.11
C GLN A 284 16.02 -2.72 -1.99
N ILE A 285 15.88 -1.46 -1.58
CA ILE A 285 17.04 -0.63 -1.27
C ILE A 285 17.35 -0.86 0.21
N PRO A 286 18.58 -1.27 0.54
CA PRO A 286 19.00 -1.40 1.92
C PRO A 286 18.74 -0.10 2.68
N SER A 287 18.12 -0.18 3.83
CA SER A 287 18.00 0.97 4.74
C SER A 287 19.41 1.45 5.11
N PRO A 288 19.68 2.76 5.14
CA PRO A 288 20.93 3.30 5.64
C PRO A 288 21.06 3.16 7.17
N ILE A 289 20.09 2.51 7.81
CA ILE A 289 20.11 2.24 9.25
C ILE A 289 21.20 1.20 9.53
N ASP A 290 22.12 1.54 10.43
CA ASP A 290 23.12 0.61 10.91
C ASP A 290 22.41 -0.60 11.57
N PRO A 291 22.59 -1.81 11.04
CA PRO A 291 21.96 -3.01 11.59
C PRO A 291 22.48 -3.37 12.99
N ALA A 292 23.55 -2.73 13.46
CA ALA A 292 24.09 -2.93 14.78
C ALA A 292 23.38 -2.13 15.88
N LEU A 293 22.49 -1.17 15.52
CA LEU A 293 21.76 -0.37 16.50
C LEU A 293 20.77 -1.21 17.30
N SER A 294 20.81 -1.07 18.61
CA SER A 294 19.82 -1.67 19.50
C SER A 294 18.44 -1.02 19.32
N LYS A 295 17.39 -1.73 19.71
CA LYS A 295 16.02 -1.19 19.70
C LYS A 295 15.90 0.14 20.45
N LYS A 296 16.62 0.30 21.57
CA LYS A 296 16.62 1.53 22.37
C LYS A 296 17.21 2.70 21.58
N GLU A 297 18.37 2.49 20.97
CA GLU A 297 19.02 3.52 20.13
C GLU A 297 18.16 3.92 18.93
N LEU A 298 17.46 2.97 18.29
CA LEU A 298 16.52 3.26 17.22
C LEU A 298 15.36 4.12 17.69
N ILE A 299 14.78 3.84 18.86
CA ILE A 299 13.70 4.64 19.45
C ILE A 299 14.18 6.05 19.80
N GLU A 300 15.34 6.18 20.42
CA GLU A 300 15.91 7.49 20.78
C GLU A 300 16.21 8.32 19.52
N LYS A 301 16.79 7.71 18.48
CA LYS A 301 17.06 8.36 17.20
C LYS A 301 15.78 8.84 16.52
N GLN A 302 14.72 8.01 16.51
CA GLN A 302 13.43 8.40 15.98
C GLN A 302 12.83 9.56 16.77
N ALA A 303 12.92 9.53 18.10
CA ALA A 303 12.44 10.61 18.97
C ALA A 303 13.16 11.94 18.70
N GLN A 304 14.46 11.92 18.44
CA GLN A 304 15.23 13.09 18.05
C GLN A 304 14.80 13.66 16.68
N ILE A 305 14.61 12.77 15.71
CA ILE A 305 14.16 13.18 14.38
C ILE A 305 12.74 13.76 14.44
N MET A 306 11.83 13.16 15.19
CA MET A 306 10.48 13.68 15.36
C MET A 306 10.46 15.03 16.05
N TYR A 307 11.29 15.23 17.07
CA TYR A 307 11.48 16.51 17.73
C TYR A 307 11.90 17.60 16.73
N LYS A 308 12.93 17.31 15.91
CA LYS A 308 13.39 18.24 14.84
C LYS A 308 12.35 18.45 13.75
N SER A 309 11.60 17.41 13.36
CA SER A 309 10.50 17.50 12.37
C SER A 309 9.38 18.45 12.85
N ARG A 310 9.07 18.43 14.14
CA ARG A 310 8.11 19.37 14.73
C ARG A 310 8.56 20.81 14.55
N PHE A 311 9.82 21.17 14.85
CA PHE A 311 10.34 22.53 14.66
C PHE A 311 10.36 22.93 13.19
N LEU A 312 10.72 22.01 12.29
CA LEU A 312 10.65 22.23 10.85
C LEU A 312 9.22 22.56 10.42
N ALA A 313 8.23 21.82 10.95
CA ALA A 313 6.82 22.06 10.66
C ALA A 313 6.35 23.42 11.22
N GLU A 314 6.70 23.76 12.45
CA GLU A 314 6.33 25.02 13.10
C GLU A 314 6.92 26.23 12.36
N LYS A 315 8.18 26.16 11.95
CA LYS A 315 8.84 27.24 11.17
C LYS A 315 8.21 27.40 9.79
N THR A 316 7.91 26.28 9.12
CA THR A 316 7.29 26.31 7.78
C THR A 316 5.85 26.83 7.85
N GLU A 317 5.07 26.39 8.83
CA GLU A 317 3.70 26.84 9.05
C GLU A 317 3.65 28.33 9.38
N ALA A 318 4.51 28.84 10.25
CA ALA A 318 4.57 30.26 10.61
C ALA A 318 4.76 31.15 9.36
N LYS A 319 5.61 30.74 8.41
CA LYS A 319 5.78 31.48 7.14
C LYS A 319 4.56 31.36 6.21
N LEU A 320 3.93 30.17 6.17
CA LEU A 320 2.75 29.98 5.34
C LEU A 320 1.54 30.78 5.84
N SER A 321 1.33 30.87 7.16
CA SER A 321 0.20 31.57 7.78
C SER A 321 0.13 33.06 7.44
N GLU A 322 1.27 33.68 7.18
CA GLU A 322 1.39 35.09 6.89
C GLU A 322 1.34 35.43 5.37
N THR A 323 1.38 34.40 4.50
CA THR A 323 1.73 34.57 3.09
C THR A 323 0.60 35.17 2.25
N ILE A 324 -0.62 34.68 2.40
CA ILE A 324 -1.76 35.07 1.55
C ILE A 324 -2.95 35.45 2.40
N LYS A 325 -3.31 36.70 2.31
CA LYS A 325 -4.56 37.18 2.93
C LYS A 325 -5.75 36.39 2.40
N GLY A 326 -6.48 35.75 3.29
CA GLY A 326 -7.64 34.95 2.95
C GLY A 326 -7.35 33.47 2.66
N LEU A 327 -6.13 33.00 2.85
CA LEU A 327 -5.80 31.56 2.95
C LEU A 327 -5.46 31.27 4.44
N PRO A 328 -6.41 30.72 5.22
CA PRO A 328 -6.18 30.53 6.64
C PRO A 328 -5.16 29.40 6.88
N SER A 329 -4.37 29.54 7.92
CA SER A 329 -3.62 28.43 8.48
C SER A 329 -4.53 27.55 9.36
N ARG A 330 -4.33 26.27 9.29
CA ARG A 330 -4.94 25.25 10.17
C ARG A 330 -3.91 24.65 11.13
N GLY A 331 -2.69 25.19 11.13
CA GLY A 331 -1.63 24.88 12.06
C GLY A 331 -0.85 23.60 11.74
N VAL A 332 0.03 23.27 12.68
CA VAL A 332 0.84 22.06 12.66
C VAL A 332 0.06 20.87 13.22
N LYS A 333 0.18 19.72 12.56
CA LYS A 333 -0.54 18.51 12.91
C LYS A 333 0.38 17.28 12.91
N ARG A 334 -0.14 16.15 13.43
CA ARG A 334 0.58 14.87 13.48
C ARG A 334 -0.28 13.78 12.85
N ALA A 335 0.32 12.98 11.96
CA ALA A 335 -0.35 11.80 11.40
C ALA A 335 0.68 10.75 10.94
N GLY A 336 0.22 9.51 10.70
CA GLY A 336 1.07 8.39 10.34
C GLY A 336 1.36 8.32 8.85
N PHE A 337 2.04 9.29 8.29
CA PHE A 337 2.45 9.28 6.88
C PHE A 337 3.68 8.41 6.67
N LYS A 338 3.57 7.37 5.87
CA LYS A 338 4.68 6.48 5.55
C LYS A 338 5.87 7.19 4.90
N VAL A 339 5.60 8.19 4.07
CA VAL A 339 6.63 8.98 3.39
C VAL A 339 7.51 9.78 4.35
N LEU A 340 7.00 10.09 5.55
CA LEU A 340 7.74 10.83 6.58
C LEU A 340 8.53 9.95 7.55
N HIS A 341 8.34 8.62 7.48
CA HIS A 341 8.97 7.68 8.42
C HIS A 341 10.45 7.49 8.12
N SER A 342 11.31 8.38 8.59
CA SER A 342 12.76 8.33 8.44
C SER A 342 13.49 8.41 9.77
N LEU A 343 14.62 7.71 9.86
CA LEU A 343 15.58 7.79 10.95
C LEU A 343 16.80 8.66 10.59
N ALA A 344 16.81 9.28 9.42
CA ALA A 344 17.97 9.98 8.89
C ALA A 344 17.84 11.51 8.93
N MET A 345 16.63 12.05 8.75
CA MET A 345 16.44 13.50 8.64
C MET A 345 15.05 13.94 9.10
N PRO A 346 14.90 15.20 9.56
CA PRO A 346 13.60 15.83 9.78
C PRO A 346 12.74 15.85 8.51
N SER A 347 11.46 15.51 8.67
CA SER A 347 10.55 15.31 7.54
C SER A 347 9.19 15.93 7.81
N ILE A 348 8.63 16.65 6.83
CA ILE A 348 7.29 17.25 6.89
C ILE A 348 6.50 17.00 5.62
N LEU A 349 5.18 17.06 5.73
CA LEU A 349 4.25 17.09 4.61
C LEU A 349 3.44 18.39 4.69
N VAL A 350 3.43 19.14 3.60
CA VAL A 350 2.78 20.44 3.49
C VAL A 350 1.55 20.32 2.60
N GLU A 351 0.38 20.48 3.20
CA GLU A 351 -0.90 20.67 2.52
C GLU A 351 -1.11 22.16 2.28
N PHE A 352 -0.85 22.63 1.07
CA PHE A 352 -0.88 24.07 0.80
C PHE A 352 -2.24 24.61 0.33
N GLY A 353 -3.34 23.90 0.63
CA GLY A 353 -4.73 24.26 0.38
C GLY A 353 -5.62 23.06 0.15
N TYR A 354 -6.88 23.30 -0.17
CA TYR A 354 -7.90 22.27 -0.44
C TYR A 354 -8.44 22.38 -1.86
N VAL A 355 -8.27 21.32 -2.69
CA VAL A 355 -8.86 21.30 -4.05
C VAL A 355 -10.41 21.31 -4.00
N SER A 356 -11.00 20.84 -2.90
CA SER A 356 -12.44 20.80 -2.69
C SER A 356 -13.06 22.18 -2.40
N ASN A 357 -12.26 23.16 -1.96
CA ASN A 357 -12.71 24.53 -1.68
C ASN A 357 -12.42 25.45 -2.86
N SER A 358 -13.44 26.17 -3.35
CA SER A 358 -13.31 27.02 -4.55
C SER A 358 -12.40 28.22 -4.35
N ALA A 359 -12.35 28.80 -3.13
CA ALA A 359 -11.48 29.93 -2.83
C ALA A 359 -10.01 29.50 -2.77
N ASP A 360 -9.69 28.37 -2.14
CA ASP A 360 -8.34 27.81 -2.15
C ASP A 360 -7.91 27.45 -3.57
N ALA A 361 -8.80 26.79 -4.33
CA ALA A 361 -8.53 26.44 -5.72
C ALA A 361 -8.24 27.69 -6.59
N ALA A 362 -8.93 28.80 -6.37
CA ALA A 362 -8.66 30.06 -7.07
C ALA A 362 -7.26 30.61 -6.71
N ILE A 363 -6.87 30.53 -5.44
CA ILE A 363 -5.53 30.90 -4.96
C ILE A 363 -4.47 30.04 -5.62
N LEU A 364 -4.67 28.70 -5.63
CA LEU A 364 -3.72 27.74 -6.16
C LEU A 364 -3.56 27.80 -7.68
N LYS A 365 -4.56 28.23 -8.42
CA LYS A 365 -4.48 28.48 -9.87
C LYS A 365 -3.70 29.76 -10.22
N ASN A 366 -3.61 30.69 -9.29
CA ASN A 366 -2.92 31.96 -9.51
C ASN A 366 -1.40 31.79 -9.37
N ASN A 367 -0.65 32.10 -10.43
CA ASN A 367 0.81 31.91 -10.47
C ASN A 367 1.54 32.76 -9.42
N VAL A 368 1.08 34.00 -9.16
CA VAL A 368 1.68 34.87 -8.15
C VAL A 368 1.52 34.31 -6.76
N ASN A 369 0.33 33.80 -6.45
CA ASN A 369 0.06 33.19 -5.15
C ASN A 369 0.85 31.88 -4.96
N ARG A 370 0.95 31.06 -6.01
CA ARG A 370 1.81 29.85 -5.95
C ARG A 370 3.28 30.21 -5.69
N SER A 371 3.79 31.26 -6.35
CA SER A 371 5.15 31.71 -6.12
C SER A 371 5.36 32.20 -4.68
N LYS A 372 4.39 32.92 -4.10
CA LYS A 372 4.42 33.34 -2.69
C LYS A 372 4.42 32.14 -1.74
N LEU A 373 3.54 31.15 -1.96
CA LEU A 373 3.50 29.93 -1.16
C LEU A 373 4.83 29.16 -1.24
N ALA A 374 5.40 29.03 -2.44
CA ALA A 374 6.70 28.41 -2.63
C ALA A 374 7.82 29.14 -1.89
N GLN A 375 7.81 30.49 -1.93
CA GLN A 375 8.76 31.32 -1.18
C GLN A 375 8.63 31.11 0.32
N SER A 376 7.42 30.96 0.84
CA SER A 376 7.19 30.74 2.27
C SER A 376 7.63 29.36 2.73
N ILE A 377 7.40 28.32 1.92
CA ILE A 377 7.92 26.98 2.19
C ILE A 377 9.45 27.03 2.24
N TYR A 378 10.11 27.64 1.22
CA TYR A 378 11.54 27.85 1.22
C TYR A 378 12.00 28.59 2.50
N ALA A 379 11.37 29.72 2.83
CA ALA A 379 11.77 30.54 3.95
C ALA A 379 11.64 29.83 5.31
N GLY A 380 10.58 29.04 5.50
CA GLY A 380 10.39 28.25 6.72
C GLY A 380 11.42 27.15 6.88
N VAL A 381 11.69 26.41 5.81
CA VAL A 381 12.70 25.35 5.80
C VAL A 381 14.10 25.92 5.97
N ALA A 382 14.42 27.04 5.30
CA ALA A 382 15.70 27.72 5.43
C ALA A 382 15.91 28.26 6.85
N ASP A 383 14.89 28.89 7.44
CA ASP A 383 14.92 29.35 8.83
C ASP A 383 15.19 28.21 9.81
N PHE A 384 14.55 27.04 9.60
CA PHE A 384 14.84 25.84 10.39
C PHE A 384 16.30 25.39 10.24
N LEU A 385 16.79 25.22 9.01
CA LEU A 385 18.12 24.66 8.74
C LEU A 385 19.28 25.56 9.14
N LEU A 386 19.03 26.86 9.25
CA LEU A 386 20.01 27.88 9.66
C LEU A 386 19.91 28.26 11.15
N SER A 387 18.87 27.77 11.85
CA SER A 387 18.69 28.01 13.28
C SER A 387 19.49 27.00 14.11
N GLU A 388 20.07 27.44 15.21
CA GLU A 388 20.58 26.54 16.24
C GLU A 388 19.39 25.93 17.01
N ILE A 389 19.04 24.71 16.70
CA ILE A 389 18.02 23.96 17.44
C ILE A 389 18.76 23.12 18.51
N LYS A 390 18.42 23.37 19.77
CA LYS A 390 18.93 22.53 20.87
C LYS A 390 18.50 21.10 20.66
N ASP A 391 19.40 20.16 20.92
CA ASP A 391 19.07 18.76 20.89
C ASP A 391 17.98 18.43 21.91
N GLY A 392 17.03 17.63 21.51
CA GLY A 392 15.89 17.20 22.29
C GLY A 392 15.27 15.94 21.74
N ILE A 393 14.36 15.36 22.48
CA ILE A 393 13.63 14.14 22.11
C ILE A 393 12.12 14.35 22.22
N ASP A 394 11.36 13.68 21.38
CA ASP A 394 9.90 13.61 21.50
C ASP A 394 9.53 12.62 22.60
N GLU A 395 9.23 13.12 23.79
CA GLU A 395 8.90 12.31 24.97
C GLU A 395 7.61 11.52 24.77
N ASP A 396 6.64 12.06 24.01
CA ASP A 396 5.40 11.36 23.68
C ASP A 396 5.68 10.10 22.85
N TYR A 397 6.66 10.16 21.95
CA TYR A 397 7.08 8.99 21.17
C TYR A 397 7.71 7.90 22.07
N ILE A 398 8.58 8.28 22.98
CA ILE A 398 9.18 7.35 23.94
C ILE A 398 8.09 6.69 24.78
N ALA A 399 7.16 7.48 25.34
CA ALA A 399 6.05 6.96 26.14
C ALA A 399 5.15 6.00 25.32
N TYR A 400 4.90 6.30 24.05
CA TYR A 400 4.16 5.41 23.15
C TYR A 400 4.87 4.08 22.95
N CYS A 401 6.17 4.06 22.67
CA CYS A 401 6.95 2.84 22.48
C CYS A 401 6.93 1.95 23.73
N VAL A 402 7.09 2.54 24.93
CA VAL A 402 7.00 1.81 26.20
C VAL A 402 5.61 1.18 26.38
N GLN A 403 4.53 1.92 26.09
CA GLN A 403 3.17 1.38 26.19
C GLN A 403 2.90 0.30 25.14
N ALA A 404 3.40 0.45 23.92
CA ALA A 404 3.25 -0.54 22.86
C ALA A 404 3.91 -1.87 23.23
N ASP A 405 5.11 -1.83 23.78
CA ASP A 405 5.82 -3.01 24.28
C ASP A 405 5.06 -3.69 25.42
N ALA A 406 4.52 -2.92 26.37
CA ALA A 406 3.69 -3.45 27.46
C ALA A 406 2.43 -4.14 26.95
N ARG A 407 1.74 -3.53 25.95
CA ARG A 407 0.55 -4.14 25.31
C ARG A 407 0.89 -5.44 24.58
N LYS A 408 2.02 -5.48 23.86
CA LYS A 408 2.50 -6.68 23.16
C LYS A 408 2.78 -7.81 24.15
N ALA A 409 3.53 -7.52 25.20
CA ALA A 409 3.82 -8.50 26.25
C ALA A 409 2.55 -9.03 26.94
N ALA A 410 1.57 -8.16 27.20
CA ALA A 410 0.28 -8.56 27.77
C ALA A 410 -0.52 -9.47 26.81
N ALA A 411 -0.54 -9.16 25.50
CA ALA A 411 -1.21 -9.96 24.48
C ALA A 411 -0.57 -11.35 24.35
N GLU A 412 0.76 -11.44 24.31
CA GLU A 412 1.50 -12.72 24.26
C GLU A 412 1.23 -13.56 25.49
N LYS A 413 1.20 -12.96 26.68
CA LYS A 413 0.85 -13.64 27.94
C LYS A 413 -0.60 -14.15 27.92
N ALA A 414 -1.53 -13.36 27.42
CA ALA A 414 -2.93 -13.76 27.31
C ALA A 414 -3.12 -14.92 26.31
N GLU A 415 -2.44 -14.89 25.19
CA GLU A 415 -2.47 -15.98 24.20
C GLU A 415 -1.87 -17.28 24.76
N ARG A 416 -0.74 -17.18 25.49
CA ARG A 416 -0.16 -18.35 26.18
C ARG A 416 -1.13 -18.97 27.17
N LEU A 417 -1.79 -18.15 28.00
CA LEU A 417 -2.81 -18.62 28.95
C LEU A 417 -4.01 -19.25 28.26
N ARG A 418 -4.45 -18.72 27.11
CA ARG A 418 -5.52 -19.33 26.29
C ARG A 418 -5.10 -20.71 25.78
N LYS A 419 -3.89 -20.84 25.24
CA LYS A 419 -3.35 -22.12 24.75
C LYS A 419 -3.23 -23.16 25.90
N GLU A 420 -2.75 -22.75 27.07
CA GLU A 420 -2.66 -23.60 28.26
C GLU A 420 -4.05 -24.07 28.74
N LYS A 421 -5.02 -23.17 28.80
CA LYS A 421 -6.41 -23.53 29.18
C LYS A 421 -7.05 -24.49 28.17
N ALA A 422 -6.86 -24.24 26.85
CA ALA A 422 -7.37 -25.10 25.81
C ALA A 422 -6.72 -26.52 25.85
N ALA A 423 -5.40 -26.58 26.07
CA ALA A 423 -4.69 -27.85 26.25
C ALA A 423 -5.16 -28.62 27.48
N LYS A 424 -5.42 -27.93 28.60
CA LYS A 424 -5.95 -28.55 29.84
C LYS A 424 -7.37 -29.09 29.61
N GLN A 425 -8.23 -28.33 28.91
CA GLN A 425 -9.59 -28.81 28.56
C GLN A 425 -9.55 -29.99 27.59
N ALA A 426 -8.65 -29.98 26.59
CA ALA A 426 -8.48 -31.10 25.68
C ALA A 426 -7.99 -32.39 26.39
N LYS A 427 -7.05 -32.25 27.35
CA LYS A 427 -6.61 -33.36 28.21
C LYS A 427 -7.75 -33.90 29.07
N LEU A 428 -8.57 -33.05 29.68
CA LEU A 428 -9.75 -33.44 30.46
C LEU A 428 -10.80 -34.17 29.59
N LYS A 429 -11.09 -33.64 28.38
CA LYS A 429 -11.99 -34.33 27.43
C LYS A 429 -11.45 -35.69 27.03
N LYS A 430 -10.15 -35.82 26.73
CA LYS A 430 -9.50 -37.08 26.34
C LYS A 430 -9.48 -38.09 27.52
N ALA A 431 -9.36 -37.64 28.76
CA ALA A 431 -9.42 -38.47 29.95
C ALA A 431 -10.86 -38.98 30.20
N LYS A 432 -11.89 -38.16 29.93
CA LYS A 432 -13.31 -38.53 30.05
C LYS A 432 -13.75 -39.56 28.97
N THR A 433 -13.28 -39.40 27.72
CA THR A 433 -13.62 -40.33 26.61
C THR A 433 -12.92 -41.66 26.70
N ASN A 434 -11.93 -41.86 27.55
CA ASN A 434 -11.18 -43.12 27.71
C ASN A 434 -11.61 -43.92 28.95
N SER A 435 -12.76 -43.66 29.51
CA SER A 435 -13.23 -44.51 30.61
C SER A 435 -13.58 -45.89 30.05
N THR A 436 -12.97 -46.93 30.60
CA THR A 436 -13.19 -48.33 30.19
C THR A 436 -13.66 -49.15 31.37
N TYR A 437 -14.36 -50.24 31.08
CA TYR A 437 -14.79 -51.23 32.08
C TYR A 437 -14.35 -52.62 31.64
N LYS A 438 -13.70 -53.34 32.53
CA LYS A 438 -13.31 -54.74 32.29
C LYS A 438 -14.43 -55.65 32.82
N VAL A 439 -15.03 -56.46 31.94
CA VAL A 439 -16.13 -57.37 32.24
C VAL A 439 -15.71 -58.40 33.28
N LYS A 440 -16.53 -58.57 34.28
CA LYS A 440 -16.36 -59.56 35.38
C LYS A 440 -17.36 -60.72 35.23
N ALA A 441 -17.12 -61.78 36.00
CA ALA A 441 -18.06 -62.91 36.06
C ALA A 441 -19.44 -62.45 36.55
N GLY A 442 -20.53 -62.86 35.83
CA GLY A 442 -21.89 -62.49 36.14
C GLY A 442 -22.33 -61.08 35.64
N ASP A 443 -21.49 -60.41 34.83
CA ASP A 443 -21.88 -59.17 34.18
C ASP A 443 -22.74 -59.43 32.94
N THR A 444 -23.70 -58.54 32.75
CA THR A 444 -24.46 -58.37 31.51
C THR A 444 -24.36 -56.96 31.01
N LEU A 445 -24.53 -56.71 29.72
CA LEU A 445 -24.49 -55.37 29.13
C LEU A 445 -25.45 -54.39 29.82
N SER A 446 -26.67 -54.86 30.15
CA SER A 446 -27.67 -54.07 30.87
C SER A 446 -27.23 -53.68 32.30
N LYS A 447 -26.63 -54.67 33.04
CA LYS A 447 -26.10 -54.43 34.40
C LYS A 447 -24.95 -53.45 34.42
N ILE A 448 -24.00 -53.60 33.44
CA ILE A 448 -22.88 -52.68 33.28
C ILE A 448 -23.38 -51.27 32.95
N ALA A 449 -24.31 -51.12 32.01
CA ALA A 449 -24.90 -49.81 31.67
C ALA A 449 -25.56 -49.14 32.88
N SER A 450 -26.35 -49.91 33.64
CA SER A 450 -27.03 -49.41 34.88
C SER A 450 -26.02 -48.97 35.92
N VAL A 451 -25.00 -49.80 36.24
CA VAL A 451 -23.97 -49.46 37.25
C VAL A 451 -23.15 -48.27 36.85
N LYS A 452 -22.93 -48.07 35.54
CA LYS A 452 -22.18 -46.92 35.01
C LYS A 452 -23.07 -45.72 34.76
N GLY A 453 -24.41 -45.82 34.97
CA GLY A 453 -25.34 -44.72 34.84
C GLY A 453 -25.50 -44.21 33.43
N ILE A 454 -25.32 -45.06 32.42
CA ILE A 454 -25.44 -44.77 31.00
C ILE A 454 -26.58 -45.61 30.37
N SER A 455 -27.08 -45.19 29.21
CA SER A 455 -28.12 -46.01 28.53
C SER A 455 -27.46 -47.25 27.91
N LEU A 456 -28.20 -48.39 27.89
CA LEU A 456 -27.75 -49.61 27.25
C LEU A 456 -27.40 -49.34 25.76
N ASN A 457 -28.23 -48.59 25.05
CA ASN A 457 -28.00 -48.24 23.66
C ASN A 457 -26.68 -47.44 23.45
N SER A 458 -26.34 -46.50 24.35
CA SER A 458 -25.07 -45.78 24.33
C SER A 458 -23.88 -46.74 24.53
N LEU A 459 -23.97 -47.69 25.46
CA LEU A 459 -22.93 -48.68 25.70
C LEU A 459 -22.73 -49.60 24.47
N LEU A 460 -23.82 -50.08 23.85
CA LEU A 460 -23.79 -50.88 22.65
C LEU A 460 -23.13 -50.14 21.47
N LYS A 461 -23.57 -48.94 21.21
CA LYS A 461 -23.04 -48.08 20.13
C LYS A 461 -21.56 -47.78 20.32
N ALA A 462 -21.14 -47.47 21.53
CA ALA A 462 -19.72 -47.13 21.82
C ALA A 462 -18.75 -48.32 21.62
N ASN A 463 -19.30 -49.57 21.66
CA ASN A 463 -18.53 -50.79 21.55
C ASN A 463 -18.83 -51.60 20.26
N ALA A 464 -19.64 -51.07 19.35
CA ALA A 464 -20.10 -51.76 18.14
C ALA A 464 -20.76 -53.14 18.47
N LEU A 465 -21.56 -53.20 19.55
CA LEU A 465 -22.28 -54.38 20.00
C LEU A 465 -23.78 -54.25 19.73
N SER A 466 -24.46 -55.40 19.65
CA SER A 466 -25.92 -55.52 19.57
C SER A 466 -26.50 -56.04 20.87
N LEU A 467 -27.84 -55.99 21.03
CA LEU A 467 -28.53 -56.53 22.21
C LEU A 467 -28.22 -58.02 22.48
N ASN A 468 -27.97 -58.76 21.40
CA ASN A 468 -27.71 -60.23 21.47
C ASN A 468 -26.20 -60.53 21.54
N SER A 469 -25.34 -59.53 21.64
CA SER A 469 -23.88 -59.73 21.73
C SER A 469 -23.50 -60.39 23.04
N VAL A 470 -22.73 -61.47 22.97
CA VAL A 470 -22.17 -62.13 24.14
C VAL A 470 -20.86 -61.46 24.55
N ILE A 471 -20.74 -60.97 25.79
CA ILE A 471 -19.52 -60.42 26.35
C ILE A 471 -18.76 -61.48 27.13
N LYS A 472 -17.42 -61.45 27.02
CA LYS A 472 -16.52 -62.40 27.69
C LYS A 472 -15.91 -61.79 28.95
N ILE A 473 -15.71 -62.61 30.00
CA ILE A 473 -14.98 -62.18 31.20
C ILE A 473 -13.58 -61.68 30.76
N GLY A 474 -13.19 -60.49 31.25
CA GLY A 474 -11.96 -59.82 30.89
C GLY A 474 -12.05 -58.92 29.66
N GLN A 475 -13.15 -58.94 28.90
CA GLN A 475 -13.36 -58.01 27.79
C GLN A 475 -13.40 -56.57 28.29
N VAL A 476 -12.72 -55.71 27.57
CA VAL A 476 -12.70 -54.25 27.91
C VAL A 476 -13.74 -53.50 27.09
N LEU A 477 -14.71 -52.94 27.75
CA LEU A 477 -15.76 -52.11 27.12
C LEU A 477 -15.46 -50.62 27.30
N LYS A 478 -15.64 -49.83 26.23
CA LYS A 478 -15.63 -48.36 26.29
C LYS A 478 -16.91 -47.88 26.94
N ILE A 479 -16.79 -47.05 27.96
CA ILE A 479 -17.93 -46.46 28.68
C ILE A 479 -18.10 -45.00 28.17
N PRO A 480 -19.15 -44.75 27.36
CA PRO A 480 -19.45 -43.41 26.89
C PRO A 480 -19.86 -42.47 28.03
N GLU A 481 -19.80 -41.17 27.80
CA GLU A 481 -20.34 -40.19 28.74
C GLU A 481 -21.88 -40.29 28.83
N LYS A 482 -22.45 -39.84 29.96
CA LYS A 482 -23.90 -39.79 30.21
C LYS A 482 -24.61 -38.85 29.23
#